data_8f89c71a64019198f5fe9ebad3e72ea8
#
_entry.id   8f89c71a64019198f5fe9ebad3e72ea8
#
_cell.length_a   1.000
_cell.length_b   1.000
_cell.length_c   1.000
_cell.angle_alpha   90.00
_cell.angle_beta   90.00
_cell.angle_gamma   90.00
#
_symmetry.space_group_name_H-M   'P 1'
#
loop_
_entity.id
_entity.type
_entity.pdbx_description
1 polymer ?
#
loop_
_entity_poly.entity_id
_entity_poly.type
_entity_poly.pdbx_seq_one_letter_code
_entity_poly.pdbx_strand_id
1 'polypeptide(L)'
;MKTEEIALSRLVENKENPRTITTEKFQKLVKSLLVFPRMLSLRPIVVDETMTVLGGNMRLKALKHCVTMDKDSIRDILKEDGRFTKGEISNLMKYWMGWRKNPTATIVNATDLTEAQKKEFIIKDNVGFGDWDTDALANQWNTDLLKDWGIQDWQLQGWMSPDSLKNGEQADEDRKEAKDDEFDEETEKIPQRCKECELWQLGKHRLMCGDSTDAEQVKFLMGGQVVNLYLTDPPYNVGYGYEGSAMMSKRKHRTDGLTVKNDKMDNDKFRDFLSAAFLAAEETMEKGAAFYIFHSDSYSMWFREALMSTKDLELRETLIWNKDSLCLGRQDYQWKHEPCLYGWKNGGAHNWFNDRAQTTVIDMARPKVSMEHPTMKPVPLFAYLMGNSTKEGWNVYDGFGGSGTTLIAAEQLNRNAFLMELDPHYCDVIIARWEKLTGEKAVKIDEFKKHGE
;
A
#
# COMPACT_ATOMS: atom_id res chain seq x y z
N MET A 1 33.79 -16.96 28.71
CA MET A 1 34.47 -17.52 27.53
C MET A 1 35.67 -16.64 27.20
N LYS A 2 36.84 -17.22 26.89
CA LYS A 2 38.02 -16.44 26.46
C LYS A 2 37.87 -16.13 24.97
N THR A 3 38.13 -14.89 24.59
CA THR A 3 38.23 -14.49 23.19
C THR A 3 39.69 -14.65 22.73
N GLU A 4 39.87 -15.01 21.46
CA GLU A 4 41.17 -15.18 20.82
C GLU A 4 41.20 -14.37 19.52
N GLU A 5 42.38 -13.86 19.17
CA GLU A 5 42.64 -13.26 17.85
C GLU A 5 43.18 -14.33 16.90
N ILE A 6 42.52 -14.57 15.77
CA ILE A 6 42.95 -15.59 14.81
C ILE A 6 43.05 -15.01 13.40
N ALA A 7 43.98 -15.53 12.61
CA ALA A 7 44.09 -15.16 11.20
C ALA A 7 42.78 -15.44 10.44
N LEU A 8 42.27 -14.46 9.69
CA LEU A 8 41.03 -14.53 8.95
C LEU A 8 40.98 -15.71 7.96
N SER A 9 42.14 -16.11 7.42
CA SER A 9 42.32 -17.25 6.53
C SER A 9 42.01 -18.61 7.12
N ARG A 10 42.04 -18.72 8.46
CA ARG A 10 41.73 -19.98 9.17
C ARG A 10 40.22 -20.19 9.35
N LEU A 11 39.40 -19.14 9.18
CA LEU A 11 37.98 -19.23 9.40
C LEU A 11 37.23 -19.81 8.18
N VAL A 12 36.41 -20.79 8.42
CA VAL A 12 35.60 -21.49 7.43
C VAL A 12 34.14 -20.99 7.48
N GLU A 13 33.64 -20.54 6.33
CA GLU A 13 32.22 -20.14 6.23
C GLU A 13 31.31 -21.36 6.38
N ASN A 14 30.31 -21.25 7.21
CA ASN A 14 29.28 -22.29 7.33
C ASN A 14 28.28 -22.18 6.17
N LYS A 15 28.33 -23.14 5.26
CA LYS A 15 27.44 -23.23 4.10
C LYS A 15 26.03 -23.66 4.45
N GLU A 16 25.83 -24.29 5.61
CA GLU A 16 24.52 -24.72 6.11
C GLU A 16 23.77 -23.63 6.87
N ASN A 17 24.38 -22.44 7.04
CA ASN A 17 23.70 -21.32 7.68
C ASN A 17 22.59 -20.78 6.76
N PRO A 18 21.30 -20.86 7.18
CA PRO A 18 20.16 -20.48 6.33
C PRO A 18 20.02 -18.96 6.10
N ARG A 19 20.81 -18.14 6.83
CA ARG A 19 20.69 -16.68 6.74
C ARG A 19 21.34 -16.15 5.47
N THR A 20 20.56 -15.35 4.72
CA THR A 20 21.03 -14.59 3.54
C THR A 20 21.08 -13.10 3.84
N ILE A 21 21.78 -12.35 2.99
CA ILE A 21 21.88 -10.88 3.10
C ILE A 21 21.77 -10.27 1.69
N THR A 22 20.96 -9.22 1.54
CA THR A 22 20.88 -8.46 0.30
C THR A 22 22.14 -7.61 0.08
N THR A 23 22.43 -7.24 -1.16
CA THR A 23 23.60 -6.42 -1.51
C THR A 23 23.60 -5.11 -0.72
N GLU A 24 22.49 -4.43 -0.60
CA GLU A 24 22.36 -3.18 0.14
C GLU A 24 22.71 -3.36 1.63
N LYS A 25 22.09 -4.35 2.29
CA LYS A 25 22.38 -4.66 3.72
C LYS A 25 23.82 -5.09 3.92
N PHE A 26 24.41 -5.78 2.95
CA PHE A 26 25.81 -6.18 3.00
C PHE A 26 26.73 -4.94 2.96
N GLN A 27 26.45 -3.97 2.09
CA GLN A 27 27.21 -2.72 2.03
C GLN A 27 27.10 -1.92 3.34
N LYS A 28 25.90 -1.84 3.94
CA LYS A 28 25.72 -1.23 5.27
C LYS A 28 26.52 -1.95 6.35
N LEU A 29 26.60 -3.28 6.31
CA LEU A 29 27.42 -4.06 7.23
C LEU A 29 28.92 -3.77 7.04
N VAL A 30 29.41 -3.69 5.80
CA VAL A 30 30.79 -3.32 5.49
C VAL A 30 31.11 -1.92 6.01
N LYS A 31 30.25 -0.92 5.70
CA LYS A 31 30.37 0.44 6.23
C LYS A 31 30.43 0.43 7.76
N SER A 32 29.51 -0.28 8.42
CA SER A 32 29.45 -0.38 9.88
C SER A 32 30.76 -0.90 10.50
N LEU A 33 31.40 -1.89 9.90
CA LEU A 33 32.70 -2.39 10.35
C LEU A 33 33.83 -1.37 10.12
N LEU A 34 33.84 -0.72 8.96
CA LEU A 34 34.87 0.27 8.59
C LEU A 34 34.86 1.49 9.52
N VAL A 35 33.69 1.97 9.91
CA VAL A 35 33.51 3.14 10.77
C VAL A 35 33.68 2.83 12.27
N PHE A 36 33.42 1.58 12.67
CA PHE A 36 33.48 1.15 14.06
C PHE A 36 34.22 -0.20 14.23
N PRO A 37 35.55 -0.25 13.98
CA PRO A 37 36.31 -1.50 14.04
C PRO A 37 36.28 -2.18 15.41
N ARG A 38 36.10 -1.42 16.51
CA ARG A 38 35.98 -2.00 17.86
C ARG A 38 34.80 -2.97 17.99
N MET A 39 33.81 -2.87 17.11
CA MET A 39 32.68 -3.82 17.07
C MET A 39 33.13 -5.28 16.88
N LEU A 40 34.26 -5.50 16.22
CA LEU A 40 34.83 -6.84 16.00
C LEU A 40 35.21 -7.54 17.30
N SER A 41 35.77 -6.79 18.29
CA SER A 41 36.10 -7.32 19.60
C SER A 41 34.92 -7.38 20.56
N LEU A 42 33.94 -6.46 20.41
CA LEU A 42 32.73 -6.43 21.24
C LEU A 42 31.73 -7.53 20.85
N ARG A 43 31.74 -7.95 19.60
CA ARG A 43 30.86 -9.00 19.09
C ARG A 43 31.68 -10.04 18.30
N PRO A 44 32.39 -10.95 18.95
CA PRO A 44 33.29 -11.91 18.33
C PRO A 44 32.57 -12.89 17.42
N ILE A 45 33.28 -13.53 16.51
CA ILE A 45 32.79 -14.63 15.68
C ILE A 45 32.82 -15.91 16.50
N VAL A 46 31.74 -16.67 16.50
CA VAL A 46 31.65 -17.96 17.21
C VAL A 46 31.98 -19.09 16.24
N VAL A 47 32.93 -19.94 16.64
CA VAL A 47 33.39 -21.07 15.81
C VAL A 47 33.37 -22.40 16.57
N ASP A 48 33.29 -23.48 15.83
CA ASP A 48 33.46 -24.84 16.34
C ASP A 48 34.93 -25.30 16.32
N GLU A 49 35.17 -26.57 16.66
CA GLU A 49 36.49 -27.20 16.68
C GLU A 49 37.18 -27.25 15.31
N THR A 50 36.43 -27.13 14.22
CA THR A 50 36.96 -27.12 12.84
C THR A 50 37.19 -25.69 12.30
N MET A 51 36.99 -24.67 13.13
CA MET A 51 36.98 -23.25 12.74
C MET A 51 35.82 -22.86 11.82
N THR A 52 34.79 -23.69 11.75
CA THR A 52 33.57 -23.39 11.02
C THR A 52 32.72 -22.41 11.83
N VAL A 53 32.26 -21.33 11.16
CA VAL A 53 31.54 -20.24 11.83
C VAL A 53 30.10 -20.67 12.15
N LEU A 54 29.78 -20.71 13.43
CA LEU A 54 28.43 -20.94 13.93
C LEU A 54 27.64 -19.62 14.02
N GLY A 55 28.28 -18.53 14.49
CA GLY A 55 27.70 -17.19 14.60
C GLY A 55 28.60 -16.12 14.00
N GLY A 56 28.06 -15.22 13.15
CA GLY A 56 28.81 -14.15 12.52
C GLY A 56 29.26 -14.41 11.08
N ASN A 57 28.66 -15.33 10.34
CA ASN A 57 28.98 -15.61 8.94
C ASN A 57 28.98 -14.36 8.04
N MET A 58 28.00 -13.46 8.20
CA MET A 58 27.95 -12.22 7.41
C MET A 58 29.10 -11.27 7.77
N ARG A 59 29.51 -11.23 9.05
CA ARG A 59 30.71 -10.47 9.48
C ARG A 59 31.99 -11.04 8.88
N LEU A 60 32.14 -12.36 8.84
CA LEU A 60 33.27 -13.00 8.16
C LEU A 60 33.31 -12.63 6.68
N LYS A 61 32.19 -12.70 5.97
CA LYS A 61 32.10 -12.27 4.57
C LYS A 61 32.46 -10.79 4.38
N ALA A 62 31.96 -9.92 5.24
CA ALA A 62 32.27 -8.49 5.20
C ALA A 62 33.76 -8.21 5.48
N LEU A 63 34.38 -8.91 6.43
CA LEU A 63 35.81 -8.80 6.70
C LEU A 63 36.66 -9.27 5.50
N LYS A 64 36.32 -10.41 4.89
CA LYS A 64 36.97 -10.87 3.68
C LYS A 64 36.84 -9.86 2.54
N HIS A 65 35.69 -9.20 2.42
CA HIS A 65 35.48 -8.13 1.46
C HIS A 65 36.36 -6.91 1.76
N CYS A 66 36.47 -6.48 3.03
CA CYS A 66 37.35 -5.38 3.44
C CYS A 66 38.84 -5.64 3.10
N VAL A 67 39.28 -6.89 3.06
CA VAL A 67 40.66 -7.23 2.64
C VAL A 67 40.87 -6.92 1.15
N THR A 68 39.89 -7.14 0.31
CA THR A 68 39.96 -6.98 -1.15
C THR A 68 39.65 -5.57 -1.65
N MET A 69 39.00 -4.73 -0.84
CA MET A 69 38.65 -3.36 -1.21
C MET A 69 39.91 -2.53 -1.50
N ASP A 70 39.83 -1.62 -2.47
CA ASP A 70 40.89 -0.66 -2.70
C ASP A 70 40.94 0.44 -1.60
N LYS A 71 42.08 1.14 -1.50
CA LYS A 71 42.31 2.13 -0.46
C LYS A 71 41.38 3.34 -0.59
N ASP A 72 41.08 3.74 -1.81
CA ASP A 72 40.30 4.94 -2.07
C ASP A 72 38.81 4.68 -1.79
N SER A 73 38.27 3.50 -2.13
CA SER A 73 36.92 3.07 -1.75
C SER A 73 36.71 3.09 -0.22
N ILE A 74 37.68 2.58 0.56
CA ILE A 74 37.58 2.64 2.03
C ILE A 74 37.58 4.10 2.50
N ARG A 75 38.44 4.95 1.94
CA ARG A 75 38.51 6.38 2.30
C ARG A 75 37.21 7.11 1.97
N ASP A 76 36.61 6.81 0.82
CA ASP A 76 35.39 7.49 0.38
C ASP A 76 34.20 7.09 1.25
N ILE A 77 34.05 5.80 1.61
CA ILE A 77 33.05 5.36 2.60
C ILE A 77 33.19 6.09 3.94
N LEU A 78 34.44 6.27 4.43
CA LEU A 78 34.68 6.97 5.69
C LEU A 78 34.40 8.48 5.59
N LYS A 79 34.57 9.10 4.41
CA LYS A 79 34.23 10.52 4.18
C LYS A 79 32.74 10.73 4.06
N GLU A 80 32.04 9.85 3.34
CA GLU A 80 30.60 9.90 3.11
C GLU A 80 29.78 9.72 4.40
N ASP A 81 30.39 9.14 5.43
CA ASP A 81 29.73 8.99 6.73
C ASP A 81 29.43 10.33 7.42
N GLY A 82 30.22 11.37 7.13
CA GLY A 82 30.01 12.75 7.60
C GLY A 82 30.23 13.02 9.07
N ARG A 83 30.38 11.99 9.92
CA ARG A 83 30.57 12.11 11.38
C ARG A 83 32.03 12.36 11.80
N PHE A 84 32.98 12.07 10.91
CA PHE A 84 34.40 12.05 11.24
C PHE A 84 35.14 13.29 10.75
N THR A 85 36.04 13.80 11.60
CA THR A 85 37.01 14.79 11.21
C THR A 85 38.08 14.18 10.29
N LYS A 86 38.82 15.01 9.55
CA LYS A 86 39.97 14.57 8.73
C LYS A 86 40.98 13.75 9.49
N GLY A 87 41.23 14.10 10.79
CA GLY A 87 42.14 13.40 11.68
C GLY A 87 41.65 11.99 12.03
N GLU A 88 40.39 11.86 12.36
CA GLU A 88 39.74 10.56 12.66
C GLU A 88 39.69 9.63 11.44
N ILE A 89 39.38 10.16 10.26
CA ILE A 89 39.46 9.40 8.99
C ILE A 89 40.91 8.91 8.79
N SER A 90 41.91 9.75 9.03
CA SER A 90 43.30 9.34 8.89
C SER A 90 43.67 8.20 9.86
N ASN A 91 43.17 8.23 11.09
CA ASN A 91 43.38 7.17 12.09
C ASN A 91 42.70 5.87 11.70
N LEU A 92 41.43 5.91 11.24
CA LEU A 92 40.70 4.74 10.73
C LEU A 92 41.39 4.14 9.49
N MET A 93 41.85 4.98 8.58
CA MET A 93 42.63 4.54 7.42
C MET A 93 43.92 3.83 7.84
N LYS A 94 44.68 4.41 8.82
CA LYS A 94 45.88 3.79 9.32
C LYS A 94 45.61 2.42 9.97
N TYR A 95 44.54 2.33 10.75
CA TYR A 95 44.09 1.07 11.34
C TYR A 95 43.79 0.02 10.26
N TRP A 96 42.95 0.32 9.28
CA TRP A 96 42.54 -0.65 8.25
C TRP A 96 43.70 -1.04 7.33
N MET A 97 44.54 -0.10 6.96
CA MET A 97 45.76 -0.42 6.15
C MET A 97 46.76 -1.27 6.95
N GLY A 98 46.87 -1.10 8.24
CA GLY A 98 47.65 -1.98 9.13
C GLY A 98 47.05 -3.36 9.26
N TRP A 99 45.74 -3.44 9.54
CA TRP A 99 44.99 -4.69 9.69
C TRP A 99 45.04 -5.56 8.43
N ARG A 100 44.92 -4.97 7.25
CA ARG A 100 44.98 -5.69 5.94
C ARG A 100 46.30 -6.40 5.67
N LYS A 101 47.38 -6.01 6.33
CA LYS A 101 48.70 -6.70 6.19
C LYS A 101 48.70 -8.06 6.88
N ASN A 102 47.97 -8.21 7.95
CA ASN A 102 47.77 -9.46 8.67
C ASN A 102 46.34 -9.51 9.20
N PRO A 103 45.33 -9.84 8.34
CA PRO A 103 43.92 -9.78 8.70
C PRO A 103 43.59 -10.84 9.76
N THR A 104 43.04 -10.34 10.89
CA THR A 104 42.59 -11.18 12.03
C THR A 104 41.14 -10.92 12.36
N ALA A 105 40.54 -11.84 13.09
CA ALA A 105 39.24 -11.65 13.72
C ALA A 105 39.27 -12.16 15.16
N THR A 106 38.49 -11.49 16.00
CA THR A 106 38.24 -11.96 17.37
C THR A 106 37.20 -13.08 17.33
N ILE A 107 37.55 -14.21 17.93
CA ILE A 107 36.66 -15.38 17.98
C ILE A 107 36.34 -15.82 19.40
N VAL A 108 35.28 -16.60 19.53
CA VAL A 108 34.94 -17.43 20.69
C VAL A 108 34.83 -18.87 20.22
N ASN A 109 35.55 -19.77 20.88
CA ASN A 109 35.47 -21.21 20.62
C ASN A 109 34.27 -21.82 21.34
N ALA A 110 33.39 -22.51 20.59
CA ALA A 110 32.23 -23.26 21.07
C ALA A 110 32.41 -24.76 20.81
N THR A 111 33.58 -25.26 21.22
CA THR A 111 34.01 -26.66 21.00
C THR A 111 33.34 -27.70 21.94
N ASP A 112 32.63 -27.20 22.94
CA ASP A 112 31.89 -27.98 23.93
C ASP A 112 30.43 -28.28 23.53
N LEU A 113 29.99 -27.74 22.37
CA LEU A 113 28.63 -27.96 21.89
C LEU A 113 28.48 -29.26 21.12
N THR A 114 27.38 -29.98 21.39
CA THR A 114 26.96 -31.13 20.57
C THR A 114 26.45 -30.64 19.21
N GLU A 115 26.39 -31.53 18.20
CA GLU A 115 25.88 -31.17 16.87
C GLU A 115 24.44 -30.60 16.90
N ALA A 116 23.59 -31.13 17.79
CA ALA A 116 22.25 -30.60 17.99
C ALA A 116 22.28 -29.15 18.54
N GLN A 117 23.15 -28.90 19.52
CA GLN A 117 23.31 -27.57 20.09
C GLN A 117 23.94 -26.56 19.11
N LYS A 118 24.87 -27.02 18.24
CA LYS A 118 25.41 -26.15 17.16
C LYS A 118 24.31 -25.70 16.19
N LYS A 119 23.41 -26.63 15.77
CA LYS A 119 22.26 -26.30 14.93
C LYS A 119 21.28 -25.35 15.64
N GLU A 120 20.99 -25.61 16.89
CA GLU A 120 20.13 -24.76 17.73
C GLU A 120 20.74 -23.35 17.87
N PHE A 121 22.05 -23.24 18.11
CA PHE A 121 22.78 -21.99 18.23
C PHE A 121 22.69 -21.17 16.94
N ILE A 122 22.91 -21.78 15.76
CA ILE A 122 22.84 -21.11 14.46
C ILE A 122 21.46 -20.45 14.27
N ILE A 123 20.38 -21.10 14.68
CA ILE A 123 19.03 -20.54 14.58
C ILE A 123 18.83 -19.43 15.61
N LYS A 124 19.15 -19.70 16.89
CA LYS A 124 18.95 -18.72 17.99
C LYS A 124 19.77 -17.45 17.86
N ASP A 125 21.00 -17.52 17.31
CA ASP A 125 21.84 -16.33 17.04
C ASP A 125 21.23 -15.43 15.94
N ASN A 126 20.30 -15.97 15.15
CA ASN A 126 19.66 -15.26 14.05
C ASN A 126 18.21 -14.86 14.33
N VAL A 127 17.59 -15.33 15.41
CA VAL A 127 16.23 -14.98 15.84
C VAL A 127 16.31 -13.79 16.81
N GLY A 128 15.65 -12.70 16.46
CA GLY A 128 15.47 -11.57 17.39
C GLY A 128 14.38 -11.91 18.40
N PHE A 129 14.77 -12.09 19.68
CA PHE A 129 13.82 -12.37 20.77
C PHE A 129 13.30 -11.12 21.48
N GLY A 130 13.79 -9.93 21.12
CA GLY A 130 13.38 -8.68 21.72
C GLY A 130 12.71 -7.78 20.70
N ASP A 131 11.70 -7.07 21.16
CA ASP A 131 11.12 -5.95 20.45
C ASP A 131 11.86 -4.66 20.84
N TRP A 132 11.84 -3.68 19.93
CA TRP A 132 12.38 -2.37 20.20
C TRP A 132 11.36 -1.56 21.01
N ASP A 133 11.79 -0.95 22.10
CA ASP A 133 11.05 0.14 22.73
C ASP A 133 11.11 1.35 21.78
N THR A 134 10.04 1.51 21.02
CA THR A 134 9.91 2.53 19.98
C THR A 134 9.96 3.94 20.52
N ASP A 135 9.38 4.17 21.70
CA ASP A 135 9.37 5.48 22.37
C ASP A 135 10.76 5.86 22.88
N ALA A 136 11.47 4.91 23.50
CA ALA A 136 12.85 5.13 23.93
C ALA A 136 13.77 5.46 22.75
N LEU A 137 13.61 4.76 21.62
CA LEU A 137 14.42 4.99 20.43
C LEU A 137 14.10 6.35 19.77
N ALA A 138 12.82 6.70 19.63
CA ALA A 138 12.39 7.97 19.05
C ALA A 138 12.86 9.18 19.86
N ASN A 139 12.87 9.08 21.20
CA ASN A 139 13.18 10.19 22.10
C ASN A 139 14.65 10.31 22.47
N GLN A 140 15.47 9.23 22.35
CA GLN A 140 16.86 9.19 22.83
C GLN A 140 17.88 8.98 21.71
N TRP A 141 17.47 8.67 20.49
CA TRP A 141 18.35 8.30 19.39
C TRP A 141 18.08 9.12 18.12
N ASN A 142 19.13 9.43 17.38
CA ASN A 142 19.00 10.12 16.10
C ASN A 142 18.53 9.15 15.02
N THR A 143 17.39 9.45 14.40
CA THR A 143 16.70 8.60 13.41
C THR A 143 17.57 8.31 12.18
N ASP A 144 18.33 9.30 11.70
CA ASP A 144 19.18 9.12 10.51
C ASP A 144 20.35 8.19 10.82
N LEU A 145 20.93 8.28 12.04
CA LEU A 145 21.96 7.37 12.49
C LEU A 145 21.43 5.94 12.65
N LEU A 146 20.20 5.77 13.13
CA LEU A 146 19.58 4.45 13.26
C LEU A 146 19.39 3.78 11.91
N LYS A 147 19.00 4.54 10.88
CA LYS A 147 18.93 4.06 9.48
C LYS A 147 20.29 3.64 8.93
N ASP A 148 21.31 4.45 9.18
CA ASP A 148 22.69 4.15 8.81
C ASP A 148 23.23 2.89 9.51
N TRP A 149 22.83 2.67 10.76
CA TRP A 149 23.20 1.48 11.54
C TRP A 149 22.42 0.23 11.18
N GLY A 150 21.48 0.32 10.22
CA GLY A 150 20.79 -0.82 9.62
C GLY A 150 19.38 -1.08 10.11
N ILE A 151 18.84 -0.20 10.97
CA ILE A 151 17.41 -0.23 11.27
C ILE A 151 16.64 0.15 9.99
N GLN A 152 15.63 -0.64 9.67
CA GLN A 152 14.86 -0.46 8.44
C GLN A 152 13.80 0.63 8.64
N ASP A 153 13.46 1.35 7.57
CA ASP A 153 12.44 2.41 7.63
C ASP A 153 11.10 1.92 8.20
N TRP A 154 10.68 0.68 7.89
CA TRP A 154 9.47 0.12 8.46
C TRP A 154 9.55 -0.15 9.98
N GLN A 155 10.77 -0.33 10.53
CA GLN A 155 10.98 -0.44 11.98
C GLN A 155 10.95 0.93 12.67
N LEU A 156 11.24 2.00 11.92
CA LEU A 156 11.18 3.39 12.38
C LEU A 156 9.78 4.00 12.25
N GLN A 157 8.98 3.52 11.29
CA GLN A 157 7.64 4.06 11.02
C GLN A 157 6.61 3.85 12.15
N GLY A 158 6.86 2.92 13.09
CA GLY A 158 6.10 2.81 14.33
C GLY A 158 6.53 3.80 15.43
N TRP A 159 7.48 4.68 15.16
CA TRP A 159 8.15 5.53 16.15
C TRP A 159 7.78 7.01 16.08
N MET A 160 6.87 7.39 15.22
CA MET A 160 6.34 8.75 15.25
C MET A 160 5.46 8.89 16.49
N SER A 161 6.06 9.42 17.57
CA SER A 161 5.29 9.85 18.73
C SER A 161 4.28 10.93 18.32
N PRO A 162 3.17 11.13 19.08
CA PRO A 162 2.28 12.26 18.88
C PRO A 162 2.99 13.63 18.86
N ASP A 163 4.20 13.74 19.46
CA ASP A 163 5.02 14.96 19.45
C ASP A 163 5.95 15.07 18.24
N SER A 164 6.33 13.95 17.58
CA SER A 164 6.98 14.01 16.28
C SER A 164 5.97 14.26 15.16
N LEU A 165 4.68 14.01 15.38
CA LEU A 165 3.59 14.51 14.55
C LEU A 165 3.51 16.05 14.56
N LYS A 166 3.94 16.72 15.64
CA LYS A 166 4.01 18.20 15.69
C LYS A 166 5.12 18.78 14.82
N ASN A 167 6.21 18.04 14.55
CA ASN A 167 7.20 18.41 13.55
C ASN A 167 6.84 17.92 12.13
N GLY A 168 5.86 17.02 12.02
CA GLY A 168 5.16 16.64 10.81
C GLY A 168 3.97 17.55 10.47
N GLU A 169 3.60 18.48 11.37
CA GLU A 169 2.55 19.48 11.12
C GLU A 169 2.87 20.35 9.87
N GLN A 170 4.13 20.47 9.47
CA GLN A 170 4.47 21.06 8.17
C GLN A 170 4.23 20.14 6.95
N ALA A 171 4.10 18.80 7.16
CA ALA A 171 3.71 17.86 6.11
C ALA A 171 2.18 17.58 6.13
N ASP A 172 1.52 17.82 7.26
CA ASP A 172 0.05 17.68 7.40
C ASP A 172 -0.71 18.96 7.05
N GLU A 173 -0.08 20.15 7.10
CA GLU A 173 -0.71 21.39 6.62
C GLU A 173 -1.01 21.37 5.12
N ASP A 174 -0.36 20.49 4.33
CA ASP A 174 -0.65 20.27 2.91
C ASP A 174 -1.60 19.08 2.64
N ARG A 175 -1.99 18.28 3.62
CA ARG A 175 -3.05 17.28 3.46
C ARG A 175 -4.41 17.96 3.56
N LYS A 176 -4.95 18.36 2.42
CA LYS A 176 -6.35 18.79 2.33
C LYS A 176 -7.24 17.68 2.89
N GLU A 177 -7.85 17.92 4.05
CA GLU A 177 -8.91 17.04 4.55
C GLU A 177 -10.10 17.11 3.60
N ALA A 178 -10.35 16.03 2.89
CA ALA A 178 -11.54 15.95 2.06
C ALA A 178 -12.78 15.81 2.95
N LYS A 179 -13.83 16.54 2.58
CA LYS A 179 -15.10 16.60 3.33
C LYS A 179 -16.25 16.14 2.46
N ASP A 180 -17.28 15.57 3.09
CA ASP A 180 -18.54 15.34 2.40
C ASP A 180 -19.08 16.67 1.88
N ASP A 181 -19.60 16.64 0.64
CA ASP A 181 -20.27 17.77 0.03
C ASP A 181 -21.75 17.84 0.46
N GLU A 182 -22.37 19.00 0.25
CA GLU A 182 -23.77 19.25 0.57
C GLU A 182 -24.70 18.92 -0.62
N PHE A 183 -24.30 17.99 -1.48
CA PHE A 183 -25.11 17.62 -2.65
C PHE A 183 -26.18 16.61 -2.25
N ASP A 184 -27.44 16.93 -2.52
CA ASP A 184 -28.60 16.09 -2.29
C ASP A 184 -29.35 15.83 -3.61
N GLU A 185 -29.23 14.62 -4.13
CA GLU A 185 -29.81 14.17 -5.38
C GLU A 185 -31.34 14.35 -5.43
N GLU A 186 -32.04 14.20 -4.29
CA GLU A 186 -33.51 14.28 -4.24
C GLU A 186 -34.03 15.72 -4.33
N THR A 187 -33.25 16.70 -3.85
CA THR A 187 -33.64 18.09 -3.85
C THR A 187 -33.17 18.88 -5.06
N GLU A 188 -32.12 18.35 -5.75
CA GLU A 188 -31.55 19.04 -6.91
C GLU A 188 -32.33 18.70 -8.20
N LYS A 189 -32.55 19.73 -9.04
CA LYS A 189 -33.08 19.51 -10.38
C LYS A 189 -31.94 19.14 -11.31
N ILE A 190 -31.83 17.85 -11.61
CA ILE A 190 -30.76 17.31 -12.47
C ILE A 190 -31.21 17.33 -13.93
N PRO A 191 -30.56 18.12 -14.81
CA PRO A 191 -30.91 18.14 -16.23
C PRO A 191 -30.46 16.82 -16.90
N GLN A 192 -31.31 16.26 -17.71
CA GLN A 192 -30.94 15.13 -18.57
C GLN A 192 -30.08 15.59 -19.75
N ARG A 193 -28.80 15.20 -19.74
CA ARG A 193 -27.80 15.58 -20.76
C ARG A 193 -27.07 14.39 -21.36
N CYS A 194 -26.79 13.39 -20.52
CA CYS A 194 -25.95 12.24 -20.89
C CYS A 194 -26.73 11.17 -21.67
N LYS A 195 -26.04 10.53 -22.61
CA LYS A 195 -26.50 9.36 -23.35
C LYS A 195 -25.46 8.26 -23.28
N GLU A 196 -25.89 7.03 -23.53
CA GLU A 196 -25.00 5.88 -23.64
C GLU A 196 -23.85 6.17 -24.64
N CYS A 197 -22.67 5.66 -24.35
CA CYS A 197 -21.45 5.82 -25.13
C CYS A 197 -20.82 7.22 -25.15
N GLU A 198 -21.40 8.23 -24.49
CA GLU A 198 -20.81 9.56 -24.45
C GLU A 198 -19.67 9.69 -23.44
N LEU A 199 -18.60 10.37 -23.85
CA LEU A 199 -17.46 10.75 -23.03
C LEU A 199 -17.51 12.24 -22.69
N TRP A 200 -17.44 12.54 -21.40
CA TRP A 200 -17.50 13.86 -20.83
C TRP A 200 -16.19 14.24 -20.13
N GLN A 201 -15.78 15.49 -20.28
CA GLN A 201 -14.65 16.10 -19.56
C GLN A 201 -15.19 17.00 -18.45
N LEU A 202 -14.74 16.78 -17.23
CA LEU A 202 -15.06 17.54 -16.02
C LEU A 202 -13.75 18.10 -15.44
N GLY A 203 -13.35 19.32 -15.88
CA GLY A 203 -12.03 19.83 -15.57
C GLY A 203 -10.92 18.87 -16.02
N LYS A 204 -10.19 18.31 -15.09
CA LYS A 204 -9.14 17.29 -15.32
C LYS A 204 -9.64 15.86 -15.32
N HIS A 205 -10.92 15.62 -14.96
CA HIS A 205 -11.53 14.29 -14.86
C HIS A 205 -12.25 13.89 -16.14
N ARG A 206 -12.49 12.59 -16.29
CA ARG A 206 -13.29 12.02 -17.38
C ARG A 206 -14.42 11.18 -16.83
N LEU A 207 -15.58 11.28 -17.45
CA LEU A 207 -16.75 10.45 -17.19
C LEU A 207 -17.27 9.86 -18.50
N MET A 208 -17.44 8.54 -18.53
CA MET A 208 -18.06 7.88 -19.65
C MET A 208 -19.38 7.22 -19.23
N CYS A 209 -20.46 7.48 -19.97
CA CYS A 209 -21.69 6.73 -19.86
C CYS A 209 -21.52 5.40 -20.63
N GLY A 210 -21.13 4.32 -19.93
CA GLY A 210 -20.73 3.09 -20.60
C GLY A 210 -20.67 1.87 -19.68
N ASP A 211 -20.21 0.77 -20.24
CA ASP A 211 -20.16 -0.54 -19.59
C ASP A 211 -18.71 -0.86 -19.15
N SER A 212 -18.48 -0.96 -17.85
CA SER A 212 -17.19 -1.30 -17.25
C SER A 212 -16.70 -2.72 -17.53
N THR A 213 -17.57 -3.60 -18.07
CA THR A 213 -17.20 -4.95 -18.51
C THR A 213 -16.62 -4.97 -19.93
N ASP A 214 -16.77 -3.87 -20.68
CA ASP A 214 -16.24 -3.70 -22.03
C ASP A 214 -14.84 -3.06 -21.98
N ALA A 215 -13.80 -3.87 -22.18
CA ALA A 215 -12.42 -3.42 -22.12
C ALA A 215 -12.08 -2.31 -23.13
N GLU A 216 -12.76 -2.27 -24.30
CA GLU A 216 -12.53 -1.23 -25.30
C GLU A 216 -13.13 0.11 -24.85
N GLN A 217 -14.27 0.11 -24.17
CA GLN A 217 -14.82 1.31 -23.57
C GLN A 217 -13.95 1.83 -22.41
N VAL A 218 -13.41 0.93 -21.57
CA VAL A 218 -12.47 1.32 -20.50
C VAL A 218 -11.21 1.94 -21.09
N LYS A 219 -10.62 1.36 -22.14
CA LYS A 219 -9.47 1.94 -22.85
C LYS A 219 -9.79 3.31 -23.48
N PHE A 220 -10.98 3.44 -24.04
CA PHE A 220 -11.45 4.70 -24.64
C PHE A 220 -11.59 5.80 -23.58
N LEU A 221 -12.20 5.50 -22.43
CA LEU A 221 -12.29 6.40 -21.28
C LEU A 221 -10.89 6.84 -20.85
N MET A 222 -9.94 5.88 -20.72
CA MET A 222 -8.58 6.18 -20.27
C MET A 222 -7.78 7.01 -21.29
N GLY A 223 -8.08 6.92 -22.59
CA GLY A 223 -7.43 7.74 -23.62
C GLY A 223 -5.90 7.59 -23.65
N GLY A 224 -5.40 6.38 -23.41
CA GLY A 224 -3.97 6.07 -23.36
C GLY A 224 -3.29 6.38 -22.03
N GLN A 225 -4.00 6.88 -21.04
CA GLN A 225 -3.50 7.06 -19.67
C GLN A 225 -3.50 5.72 -18.93
N VAL A 226 -2.61 5.57 -17.95
CA VAL A 226 -2.56 4.40 -17.07
C VAL A 226 -3.29 4.66 -15.75
N VAL A 227 -3.87 3.62 -15.17
CA VAL A 227 -4.51 3.66 -13.86
C VAL A 227 -3.47 3.46 -12.78
N ASN A 228 -3.35 4.41 -11.85
CA ASN A 228 -2.47 4.33 -10.69
C ASN A 228 -3.19 3.77 -9.45
N LEU A 229 -4.52 3.85 -9.44
CA LEU A 229 -5.38 3.30 -8.39
C LEU A 229 -6.74 2.88 -9.00
N TYR A 230 -7.15 1.63 -8.74
CA TYR A 230 -8.51 1.16 -9.00
C TYR A 230 -9.30 1.19 -7.69
N LEU A 231 -10.24 2.13 -7.56
CA LEU A 231 -11.06 2.32 -6.35
C LEU A 231 -12.53 2.31 -6.76
N THR A 232 -13.29 1.31 -6.31
CA THR A 232 -14.61 1.07 -6.89
C THR A 232 -15.60 0.40 -5.92
N ASP A 233 -16.88 0.61 -6.16
CA ASP A 233 -18.01 0.09 -5.39
C ASP A 233 -19.04 -0.55 -6.33
N PRO A 234 -18.79 -1.79 -6.84
CA PRO A 234 -19.67 -2.47 -7.78
C PRO A 234 -21.04 -2.80 -7.16
N PRO A 235 -22.08 -3.08 -7.96
CA PRO A 235 -23.34 -3.64 -7.45
C PRO A 235 -23.11 -4.90 -6.60
N TYR A 236 -23.89 -5.07 -5.51
CA TYR A 236 -23.71 -6.16 -4.56
C TYR A 236 -24.58 -7.39 -4.80
N ASN A 237 -25.39 -7.38 -5.84
CA ASN A 237 -26.37 -8.43 -6.20
C ASN A 237 -27.44 -8.69 -5.10
N VAL A 238 -27.73 -7.69 -4.31
CA VAL A 238 -28.70 -7.78 -3.20
C VAL A 238 -30.14 -7.41 -3.61
N GLY A 239 -30.33 -7.07 -4.87
CA GLY A 239 -31.64 -6.73 -5.45
C GLY A 239 -32.19 -5.42 -4.91
N TYR A 240 -31.35 -4.41 -4.76
CA TYR A 240 -31.76 -3.11 -4.25
C TYR A 240 -32.79 -2.44 -5.14
N GLY A 241 -33.97 -2.09 -4.56
CA GLY A 241 -35.08 -1.47 -5.29
C GLY A 241 -36.01 -2.45 -6.02
N TYR A 242 -35.70 -3.76 -6.11
CA TYR A 242 -36.58 -4.76 -6.70
C TYR A 242 -37.68 -5.26 -5.72
N GLU A 243 -38.86 -5.55 -6.22
CA GLU A 243 -39.95 -6.12 -5.41
C GLU A 243 -39.50 -7.41 -4.69
N GLY A 244 -39.79 -7.50 -3.40
CA GLY A 244 -39.41 -8.66 -2.57
C GLY A 244 -38.01 -8.58 -1.93
N SER A 245 -37.22 -7.53 -2.15
CA SER A 245 -35.95 -7.35 -1.46
C SER A 245 -36.14 -7.17 0.05
N ALA A 246 -35.19 -7.64 0.87
CA ALA A 246 -35.26 -7.56 2.34
C ALA A 246 -35.32 -6.12 2.88
N MET A 247 -34.94 -5.13 2.08
CA MET A 247 -34.96 -3.70 2.40
C MET A 247 -36.30 -2.99 2.16
N MET A 248 -37.25 -3.64 1.50
CA MET A 248 -38.54 -3.03 1.15
C MET A 248 -39.59 -2.96 2.27
N SER A 249 -39.34 -3.43 3.48
CA SER A 249 -40.31 -3.40 4.55
C SER A 249 -40.36 -2.06 5.29
N LYS A 250 -41.29 -1.18 4.95
CA LYS A 250 -41.79 -0.04 5.75
C LYS A 250 -41.32 1.39 5.45
N ARG A 251 -40.56 1.68 4.39
CA ARG A 251 -40.39 3.07 3.97
C ARG A 251 -41.09 3.30 2.64
N LYS A 252 -41.67 4.48 2.49
CA LYS A 252 -42.38 4.92 1.26
C LYS A 252 -41.63 4.48 0.02
N HIS A 253 -42.33 3.86 -0.92
CA HIS A 253 -41.83 3.57 -2.25
C HIS A 253 -41.09 4.76 -2.79
N ARG A 254 -39.86 4.55 -3.27
CA ARG A 254 -39.26 5.48 -4.21
C ARG A 254 -40.22 5.57 -5.38
N THR A 255 -40.89 6.70 -5.56
CA THR A 255 -41.93 6.89 -6.59
C THR A 255 -41.33 7.09 -7.98
N ASP A 256 -40.00 7.17 -8.09
CA ASP A 256 -39.23 7.39 -9.32
C ASP A 256 -38.89 6.08 -10.08
N GLY A 257 -39.10 4.91 -9.47
CA GLY A 257 -38.86 3.60 -10.11
C GLY A 257 -37.38 3.26 -10.37
N LEU A 258 -36.44 4.03 -9.84
CA LEU A 258 -35.01 3.79 -10.07
C LEU A 258 -34.54 2.54 -9.31
N THR A 259 -33.94 1.61 -10.07
CA THR A 259 -33.28 0.40 -9.57
C THR A 259 -31.82 0.45 -9.92
N VAL A 260 -30.95 -0.14 -9.08
CA VAL A 260 -29.52 -0.29 -9.44
C VAL A 260 -29.43 -1.31 -10.58
N LYS A 261 -28.93 -0.87 -11.74
CA LYS A 261 -28.70 -1.78 -12.88
C LYS A 261 -27.71 -2.87 -12.45
N ASN A 262 -27.97 -4.11 -12.90
CA ASN A 262 -27.11 -5.28 -12.62
C ASN A 262 -27.04 -5.74 -11.14
N ASP A 263 -27.96 -5.30 -10.25
CA ASP A 263 -27.97 -5.70 -8.83
C ASP A 263 -28.89 -6.90 -8.53
N LYS A 264 -29.34 -7.63 -9.56
CA LYS A 264 -30.15 -8.86 -9.42
C LYS A 264 -29.82 -9.82 -10.55
N MET A 265 -28.78 -10.61 -10.38
CA MET A 265 -28.32 -11.63 -11.31
C MET A 265 -28.30 -13.01 -10.66
N ASP A 266 -28.29 -14.06 -11.50
CA ASP A 266 -27.82 -15.37 -11.09
C ASP A 266 -26.35 -15.30 -10.64
N ASN A 267 -25.96 -16.12 -9.65
CA ASN A 267 -24.64 -16.05 -9.03
C ASN A 267 -23.48 -16.24 -10.01
N ASP A 268 -23.61 -17.18 -10.97
CA ASP A 268 -22.56 -17.42 -11.96
C ASP A 268 -22.44 -16.25 -12.93
N LYS A 269 -23.56 -15.69 -13.37
CA LYS A 269 -23.58 -14.50 -14.22
C LYS A 269 -23.02 -13.28 -13.49
N PHE A 270 -23.29 -13.17 -12.19
CA PHE A 270 -22.76 -12.10 -11.37
C PHE A 270 -21.24 -12.20 -11.23
N ARG A 271 -20.72 -13.41 -10.97
CA ARG A 271 -19.26 -13.65 -10.95
C ARG A 271 -18.64 -13.29 -12.30
N ASP A 272 -19.24 -13.73 -13.43
CA ASP A 272 -18.72 -13.47 -14.77
C ASP A 272 -18.74 -11.96 -15.10
N PHE A 273 -19.77 -11.25 -14.67
CA PHE A 273 -19.88 -9.79 -14.76
C PHE A 273 -18.73 -9.09 -13.99
N LEU A 274 -18.50 -9.47 -12.74
CA LEU A 274 -17.40 -8.91 -11.93
C LEU A 274 -16.03 -9.25 -12.54
N SER A 275 -15.87 -10.50 -13.03
CA SER A 275 -14.62 -10.95 -13.68
C SER A 275 -14.30 -10.11 -14.91
N ALA A 276 -15.29 -9.84 -15.76
CA ALA A 276 -15.11 -9.00 -16.95
C ALA A 276 -14.72 -7.56 -16.59
N ALA A 277 -15.36 -6.97 -15.58
CA ALA A 277 -15.04 -5.62 -15.12
C ALA A 277 -13.63 -5.52 -14.52
N PHE A 278 -13.23 -6.52 -13.72
CA PHE A 278 -11.89 -6.52 -13.10
C PHE A 278 -10.79 -6.77 -14.12
N LEU A 279 -11.00 -7.62 -15.11
CA LEU A 279 -10.08 -7.84 -16.23
C LEU A 279 -9.94 -6.57 -17.09
N ALA A 280 -11.03 -5.87 -17.39
CA ALA A 280 -10.99 -4.63 -18.15
C ALA A 280 -10.21 -3.53 -17.38
N ALA A 281 -10.39 -3.43 -16.07
CA ALA A 281 -9.62 -2.53 -15.21
C ALA A 281 -8.13 -2.91 -15.20
N GLU A 282 -7.83 -4.19 -14.99
CA GLU A 282 -6.45 -4.71 -14.93
C GLU A 282 -5.63 -4.34 -16.17
N GLU A 283 -6.22 -4.42 -17.37
CA GLU A 283 -5.52 -4.10 -18.63
C GLU A 283 -5.00 -2.66 -18.67
N THR A 284 -5.63 -1.73 -17.97
CA THR A 284 -5.25 -0.32 -17.94
C THR A 284 -4.41 0.07 -16.72
N MET A 285 -4.32 -0.78 -15.69
CA MET A 285 -3.55 -0.53 -14.48
C MET A 285 -2.05 -0.67 -14.72
N GLU A 286 -1.26 0.24 -14.13
CA GLU A 286 0.19 0.08 -14.08
C GLU A 286 0.59 -1.02 -13.09
N LYS A 287 1.81 -1.53 -13.24
CA LYS A 287 2.39 -2.49 -12.29
C LYS A 287 2.63 -1.81 -10.95
N GLY A 288 2.17 -2.43 -9.87
CA GLY A 288 2.22 -1.86 -8.52
C GLY A 288 1.02 -0.96 -8.16
N ALA A 289 0.11 -0.67 -9.11
CA ALA A 289 -1.12 0.07 -8.84
C ALA A 289 -2.00 -0.71 -7.85
N ALA A 290 -2.44 -0.03 -6.79
CA ALA A 290 -3.32 -0.61 -5.80
C ALA A 290 -4.76 -0.74 -6.31
N PHE A 291 -5.53 -1.64 -5.71
CA PHE A 291 -6.98 -1.68 -5.86
C PHE A 291 -7.68 -1.73 -4.51
N TYR A 292 -8.86 -1.11 -4.45
CA TYR A 292 -9.83 -1.17 -3.35
C TYR A 292 -11.20 -1.46 -3.95
N ILE A 293 -11.77 -2.62 -3.65
CA ILE A 293 -13.04 -3.08 -4.19
C ILE A 293 -14.00 -3.34 -3.03
N PHE A 294 -14.98 -2.46 -2.84
CA PHE A 294 -16.02 -2.64 -1.84
C PHE A 294 -16.98 -3.76 -2.24
N HIS A 295 -17.51 -4.47 -1.26
CA HIS A 295 -18.45 -5.55 -1.52
C HIS A 295 -19.36 -5.83 -0.31
N SER A 296 -20.47 -6.53 -0.51
CA SER A 296 -21.23 -7.09 0.61
C SER A 296 -20.55 -8.38 1.11
N ASP A 297 -20.60 -8.61 2.41
CA ASP A 297 -20.08 -9.85 3.00
C ASP A 297 -20.85 -11.09 2.46
N SER A 298 -22.16 -10.97 2.24
CA SER A 298 -23.00 -12.06 1.72
C SER A 298 -22.56 -12.57 0.34
N TYR A 299 -21.91 -11.74 -0.46
CA TYR A 299 -21.43 -12.08 -1.80
C TYR A 299 -19.90 -12.10 -1.90
N SER A 300 -19.18 -12.08 -0.79
CA SER A 300 -17.72 -12.00 -0.74
C SER A 300 -17.01 -13.12 -1.52
N MET A 301 -17.61 -14.32 -1.58
CA MET A 301 -17.06 -15.45 -2.34
C MET A 301 -16.96 -15.12 -3.83
N TRP A 302 -18.02 -14.62 -4.44
CA TRP A 302 -18.07 -14.31 -5.87
C TRP A 302 -17.14 -13.15 -6.25
N PHE A 303 -17.00 -12.15 -5.38
CA PHE A 303 -16.00 -11.07 -5.55
C PHE A 303 -14.58 -11.61 -5.54
N ARG A 304 -14.28 -12.54 -4.62
CA ARG A 304 -12.95 -13.17 -4.54
C ARG A 304 -12.68 -14.08 -5.74
N GLU A 305 -13.66 -14.89 -6.16
CA GLU A 305 -13.53 -15.72 -7.36
C GLU A 305 -13.32 -14.87 -8.62
N ALA A 306 -14.07 -13.77 -8.77
CA ALA A 306 -13.88 -12.84 -9.86
C ALA A 306 -12.50 -12.20 -9.86
N LEU A 307 -11.99 -11.79 -8.69
CA LEU A 307 -10.63 -11.25 -8.56
C LEU A 307 -9.57 -12.30 -8.89
N MET A 308 -9.76 -13.55 -8.48
CA MET A 308 -8.86 -14.66 -8.80
C MET A 308 -8.84 -15.02 -10.29
N SER A 309 -9.82 -14.58 -11.08
CA SER A 309 -9.84 -14.77 -12.54
C SER A 309 -8.93 -13.78 -13.28
N THR A 310 -8.48 -12.72 -12.63
CA THR A 310 -7.50 -11.78 -13.18
C THR A 310 -6.10 -12.40 -13.23
N LYS A 311 -5.21 -11.82 -14.06
CA LYS A 311 -3.87 -12.38 -14.28
C LYS A 311 -2.87 -11.98 -13.22
N ASP A 312 -2.88 -10.69 -12.87
CA ASP A 312 -1.82 -10.05 -12.08
C ASP A 312 -2.35 -9.31 -10.84
N LEU A 313 -3.69 -9.21 -10.63
CA LEU A 313 -4.24 -8.61 -9.42
C LEU A 313 -4.13 -9.59 -8.26
N GLU A 314 -3.41 -9.22 -7.23
CA GLU A 314 -3.18 -10.09 -6.07
C GLU A 314 -3.84 -9.51 -4.82
N LEU A 315 -4.83 -10.25 -4.29
CA LEU A 315 -5.47 -9.93 -3.01
C LEU A 315 -4.46 -10.03 -1.86
N ARG A 316 -4.36 -8.99 -1.06
CA ARG A 316 -3.48 -8.94 0.11
C ARG A 316 -4.24 -8.96 1.42
N GLU A 317 -5.23 -8.09 1.54
CA GLU A 317 -5.97 -7.89 2.78
C GLU A 317 -7.45 -7.64 2.50
N THR A 318 -8.28 -7.83 3.52
CA THR A 318 -9.66 -7.35 3.54
C THR A 318 -9.75 -6.25 4.57
N LEU A 319 -10.06 -5.04 4.10
CA LEU A 319 -10.33 -3.90 4.98
C LEU A 319 -11.80 -3.91 5.38
N ILE A 320 -12.08 -3.36 6.54
CA ILE A 320 -13.43 -3.25 7.10
C ILE A 320 -13.75 -1.77 7.36
N TRP A 321 -14.65 -1.20 6.58
CA TRP A 321 -15.23 0.07 6.96
C TRP A 321 -16.26 -0.16 8.07
N ASN A 322 -15.92 0.24 9.30
CA ASN A 322 -16.79 0.17 10.47
C ASN A 322 -17.60 1.48 10.59
N LYS A 323 -18.93 1.36 10.48
CA LYS A 323 -19.86 2.49 10.46
C LYS A 323 -20.21 2.93 11.88
N ASP A 324 -20.62 4.18 12.05
CA ASP A 324 -21.15 4.71 13.33
C ASP A 324 -22.50 4.09 13.71
N SER A 325 -23.29 3.67 12.74
CA SER A 325 -24.64 3.12 12.93
C SER A 325 -24.82 1.80 12.18
N LEU A 326 -25.66 0.92 12.72
CA LEU A 326 -26.02 -0.36 12.12
C LEU A 326 -27.01 -0.20 10.96
N CYS A 327 -26.99 -1.16 10.02
CA CYS A 327 -28.06 -1.34 9.04
C CYS A 327 -29.07 -2.36 9.56
N LEU A 328 -30.29 -1.93 9.82
CA LEU A 328 -31.34 -2.81 10.30
C LEU A 328 -31.75 -3.80 9.18
N GLY A 329 -31.57 -5.09 9.44
CA GLY A 329 -31.92 -6.20 8.56
C GLY A 329 -32.79 -7.24 9.27
N ARG A 330 -33.01 -8.39 8.59
CA ARG A 330 -33.78 -9.51 9.14
C ARG A 330 -32.92 -10.58 9.81
N GLN A 331 -31.57 -10.39 9.78
CA GLN A 331 -30.63 -11.30 10.42
C GLN A 331 -30.58 -11.07 11.94
N ASP A 332 -30.08 -12.09 12.67
CA ASP A 332 -29.89 -12.02 14.12
C ASP A 332 -28.85 -10.94 14.49
N TYR A 333 -27.75 -10.85 13.72
CA TYR A 333 -26.74 -9.79 13.85
C TYR A 333 -26.94 -8.72 12.78
N GLN A 334 -26.94 -7.45 13.19
CA GLN A 334 -27.15 -6.33 12.30
C GLN A 334 -25.80 -5.87 11.69
N TRP A 335 -25.80 -5.63 10.37
CA TRP A 335 -24.61 -5.16 9.67
C TRP A 335 -24.19 -3.76 10.16
N LYS A 336 -22.98 -3.64 10.65
CA LYS A 336 -22.37 -2.35 11.04
C LYS A 336 -21.15 -2.02 10.21
N HIS A 337 -20.74 -2.90 9.33
CA HIS A 337 -19.54 -2.74 8.52
C HIS A 337 -19.79 -3.07 7.03
N GLU A 338 -18.85 -2.63 6.21
CA GLU A 338 -18.70 -3.09 4.82
C GLU A 338 -17.25 -3.52 4.57
N PRO A 339 -17.03 -4.71 4.01
CA PRO A 339 -15.70 -5.17 3.64
C PRO A 339 -15.25 -4.55 2.31
N CYS A 340 -13.91 -4.42 2.18
CA CYS A 340 -13.24 -3.93 0.98
C CYS A 340 -12.02 -4.81 0.69
N LEU A 341 -11.94 -5.41 -0.49
CA LEU A 341 -10.76 -6.14 -0.93
C LEU A 341 -9.66 -5.16 -1.28
N TYR A 342 -8.48 -5.37 -0.73
CA TYR A 342 -7.28 -4.58 -0.98
C TYR A 342 -6.13 -5.43 -1.49
N GLY A 343 -5.43 -4.91 -2.46
CA GLY A 343 -4.23 -5.51 -3.02
C GLY A 343 -3.64 -4.63 -4.11
N TRP A 344 -2.82 -5.21 -4.97
CA TRP A 344 -2.18 -4.48 -6.07
C TRP A 344 -1.87 -5.38 -7.25
N LYS A 345 -1.61 -4.75 -8.41
CA LYS A 345 -1.15 -5.43 -9.61
C LYS A 345 0.32 -5.81 -9.48
N ASN A 346 0.61 -7.09 -9.69
CA ASN A 346 1.96 -7.63 -9.64
C ASN A 346 2.89 -7.05 -10.71
N GLY A 347 4.20 -7.28 -10.52
CA GLY A 347 5.24 -6.93 -11.49
C GLY A 347 5.92 -5.58 -11.24
N GLY A 348 5.54 -4.84 -10.20
CA GLY A 348 6.16 -3.60 -9.72
C GLY A 348 6.10 -3.48 -8.20
N ALA A 349 6.86 -2.53 -7.64
CA ALA A 349 6.69 -2.15 -6.24
C ALA A 349 5.30 -1.53 -6.05
N HIS A 350 4.56 -1.94 -5.00
CA HIS A 350 3.26 -1.36 -4.73
C HIS A 350 3.39 0.08 -4.22
N ASN A 351 2.39 0.88 -4.55
CA ASN A 351 2.33 2.29 -4.19
C ASN A 351 1.69 2.44 -2.80
N TRP A 352 2.48 2.87 -1.81
CA TRP A 352 2.03 3.19 -0.47
C TRP A 352 2.67 4.48 0.01
N PHE A 353 1.86 5.48 0.38
CA PHE A 353 2.31 6.84 0.70
C PHE A 353 1.91 7.28 2.11
N ASN A 354 1.29 6.41 2.87
CA ASN A 354 0.99 6.65 4.28
C ASN A 354 1.97 5.88 5.18
N ASP A 355 1.88 6.11 6.50
CA ASP A 355 2.61 5.33 7.49
C ASP A 355 2.11 3.88 7.54
N ARG A 356 2.75 3.05 8.35
CA ARG A 356 2.36 1.65 8.56
C ARG A 356 1.53 1.41 9.83
N ALA A 357 1.03 2.49 10.45
CA ALA A 357 0.10 2.42 11.57
C ALA A 357 -1.36 2.25 11.13
N GLN A 358 -1.61 2.28 9.82
CA GLN A 358 -2.94 2.07 9.27
C GLN A 358 -3.40 0.64 9.54
N THR A 359 -4.65 0.48 9.97
CA THR A 359 -5.24 -0.81 10.33
C THR A 359 -6.25 -1.29 9.31
N THR A 360 -6.56 -2.59 9.32
CA THR A 360 -7.59 -3.18 8.45
C THR A 360 -9.01 -2.76 8.84
N VAL A 361 -9.21 -2.14 10.00
CA VAL A 361 -10.50 -1.60 10.42
C VAL A 361 -10.45 -0.09 10.37
N ILE A 362 -11.33 0.51 9.56
CA ILE A 362 -11.43 1.95 9.33
C ILE A 362 -12.73 2.43 9.98
N ASP A 363 -12.60 3.14 11.10
CA ASP A 363 -13.74 3.75 11.80
C ASP A 363 -14.10 5.08 11.13
N MET A 364 -15.23 5.12 10.43
CA MET A 364 -15.71 6.33 9.78
C MET A 364 -17.23 6.38 9.73
N ALA A 365 -17.79 7.52 10.12
CA ALA A 365 -19.24 7.74 10.10
C ALA A 365 -19.80 7.74 8.66
N ARG A 366 -21.08 7.44 8.53
CA ARG A 366 -21.81 7.62 7.26
C ARG A 366 -22.00 9.12 6.98
N PRO A 367 -22.15 9.50 5.69
CA PRO A 367 -22.51 10.87 5.34
C PRO A 367 -23.84 11.28 5.99
N LYS A 368 -23.90 12.48 6.58
CA LYS A 368 -25.09 12.98 7.29
C LYS A 368 -26.27 13.20 6.34
N VAL A 369 -26.01 13.61 5.11
CA VAL A 369 -27.03 13.87 4.08
C VAL A 369 -27.62 12.58 3.53
N SER A 370 -26.89 11.46 3.59
CA SER A 370 -27.31 10.17 3.03
C SER A 370 -28.14 9.30 3.98
N MET A 371 -28.75 9.86 5.02
CA MET A 371 -29.67 9.06 5.87
C MET A 371 -30.86 8.49 5.06
N GLU A 372 -31.14 9.04 3.90
CA GLU A 372 -32.16 8.59 2.95
C GLU A 372 -31.60 7.75 1.77
N HIS A 373 -30.28 7.86 1.47
CA HIS A 373 -29.56 7.05 0.45
C HIS A 373 -28.54 6.09 1.08
N PRO A 374 -28.95 4.85 1.39
CA PRO A 374 -28.12 3.90 2.15
C PRO A 374 -26.87 3.37 1.41
N THR A 375 -26.68 3.70 0.14
CA THR A 375 -25.60 3.16 -0.70
C THR A 375 -24.43 4.11 -0.93
N MET A 376 -24.57 5.41 -0.65
CA MET A 376 -23.50 6.38 -0.88
C MET A 376 -22.34 6.21 0.14
N LYS A 377 -21.10 6.11 -0.37
CA LYS A 377 -19.90 6.08 0.46
C LYS A 377 -19.49 7.49 0.90
N PRO A 378 -18.89 7.66 2.10
CA PRO A 378 -18.34 8.95 2.52
C PRO A 378 -17.19 9.40 1.63
N VAL A 379 -17.18 10.68 1.23
CA VAL A 379 -16.05 11.26 0.49
C VAL A 379 -14.72 11.12 1.28
N PRO A 380 -14.69 11.38 2.61
CA PRO A 380 -13.49 11.17 3.41
C PRO A 380 -12.94 9.74 3.37
N LEU A 381 -13.80 8.71 3.25
CA LEU A 381 -13.34 7.32 3.16
C LEU A 381 -12.56 7.07 1.86
N PHE A 382 -13.09 7.53 0.74
CA PHE A 382 -12.44 7.39 -0.56
C PHE A 382 -11.16 8.24 -0.62
N ALA A 383 -11.20 9.45 -0.07
CA ALA A 383 -10.04 10.32 0.07
C ALA A 383 -8.91 9.68 0.90
N TYR A 384 -9.26 9.05 2.03
CA TYR A 384 -8.30 8.32 2.86
C TYR A 384 -7.61 7.19 2.08
N LEU A 385 -8.38 6.36 1.36
CA LEU A 385 -7.83 5.27 0.55
C LEU A 385 -6.97 5.79 -0.61
N MET A 386 -7.41 6.87 -1.30
CA MET A 386 -6.62 7.54 -2.34
C MET A 386 -5.31 8.10 -1.78
N GLY A 387 -5.35 8.75 -0.61
CA GLY A 387 -4.16 9.30 0.05
C GLY A 387 -3.13 8.24 0.41
N ASN A 388 -3.57 7.03 0.75
CA ASN A 388 -2.69 5.91 1.06
C ASN A 388 -1.93 5.39 -0.17
N SER A 389 -2.54 5.41 -1.36
CA SER A 389 -2.04 4.69 -2.53
C SER A 389 -1.77 5.58 -3.76
N THR A 390 -1.97 6.90 -3.67
CA THR A 390 -1.73 7.84 -4.80
C THR A 390 -1.07 9.14 -4.36
N LYS A 391 -0.47 9.82 -5.33
CA LYS A 391 0.03 11.20 -5.24
C LYS A 391 -0.87 12.16 -6.03
N GLU A 392 -0.70 13.47 -5.82
CA GLU A 392 -1.35 14.48 -6.65
C GLU A 392 -1.05 14.28 -8.14
N GLY A 393 -2.04 14.56 -8.98
CA GLY A 393 -1.97 14.36 -10.43
C GLY A 393 -2.07 12.91 -10.90
N TRP A 394 -2.14 11.92 -10.00
CA TRP A 394 -2.28 10.53 -10.37
C TRP A 394 -3.72 10.16 -10.74
N ASN A 395 -3.85 9.11 -11.57
CA ASN A 395 -5.10 8.67 -12.16
C ASN A 395 -5.78 7.61 -11.29
N VAL A 396 -7.01 7.88 -10.90
CA VAL A 396 -7.90 6.98 -10.16
C VAL A 396 -9.02 6.53 -11.09
N TYR A 397 -9.16 5.22 -11.27
CA TYR A 397 -10.26 4.63 -12.05
C TYR A 397 -11.34 4.09 -11.13
N ASP A 398 -12.59 4.38 -11.47
CA ASP A 398 -13.79 3.80 -10.86
C ASP A 398 -14.72 3.30 -11.97
N GLY A 399 -14.91 1.98 -11.99
CA GLY A 399 -15.74 1.32 -13.00
C GLY A 399 -17.25 1.43 -12.73
N PHE A 400 -17.66 1.92 -11.54
CA PHE A 400 -19.05 1.99 -11.09
C PHE A 400 -19.30 3.32 -10.36
N GLY A 401 -19.30 4.41 -11.13
CA GLY A 401 -19.26 5.78 -10.63
C GLY A 401 -20.39 6.16 -9.67
N GLY A 402 -21.58 5.56 -9.82
CA GLY A 402 -22.74 5.81 -8.97
C GLY A 402 -23.05 7.30 -8.84
N SER A 403 -23.05 7.82 -7.62
CA SER A 403 -23.26 9.25 -7.35
C SER A 403 -21.98 10.12 -7.46
N GLY A 404 -20.81 9.53 -7.83
CA GLY A 404 -19.58 10.26 -8.09
C GLY A 404 -18.69 10.54 -6.88
N THR A 405 -18.79 9.77 -5.81
CA THR A 405 -17.96 9.96 -4.59
C THR A 405 -16.46 9.94 -4.91
N THR A 406 -16.03 9.03 -5.79
CA THR A 406 -14.64 8.92 -6.27
C THR A 406 -14.17 10.21 -6.93
N LEU A 407 -15.01 10.81 -7.76
CA LEU A 407 -14.68 12.07 -8.46
C LEU A 407 -14.54 13.23 -7.48
N ILE A 408 -15.46 13.38 -6.53
CA ILE A 408 -15.43 14.46 -5.54
C ILE A 408 -14.18 14.33 -4.64
N ALA A 409 -13.85 13.11 -4.21
CA ALA A 409 -12.62 12.86 -3.44
C ALA A 409 -11.35 13.20 -4.27
N ALA A 410 -11.32 12.78 -5.55
CA ALA A 410 -10.20 13.07 -6.45
C ALA A 410 -10.03 14.56 -6.72
N GLU A 411 -11.13 15.32 -6.91
CA GLU A 411 -11.11 16.78 -7.09
C GLU A 411 -10.49 17.45 -5.86
N GLN A 412 -10.99 17.15 -4.67
CA GLN A 412 -10.53 17.75 -3.42
C GLN A 412 -9.05 17.44 -3.13
N LEU A 413 -8.57 16.25 -3.53
CA LEU A 413 -7.19 15.81 -3.32
C LEU A 413 -6.24 16.09 -4.50
N ASN A 414 -6.70 16.80 -5.54
CA ASN A 414 -5.93 17.08 -6.75
C ASN A 414 -5.44 15.80 -7.50
N ARG A 415 -6.28 14.76 -7.57
CA ARG A 415 -6.10 13.57 -8.41
C ARG A 415 -6.95 13.68 -9.66
N ASN A 416 -6.68 12.86 -10.68
CA ASN A 416 -7.50 12.77 -11.89
C ASN A 416 -8.42 11.55 -11.76
N ALA A 417 -9.73 11.75 -11.81
CA ALA A 417 -10.70 10.66 -11.79
C ALA A 417 -11.12 10.27 -13.22
N PHE A 418 -11.20 8.96 -13.46
CA PHE A 418 -11.73 8.36 -14.67
C PHE A 418 -12.89 7.47 -14.25
N LEU A 419 -14.13 7.89 -14.51
CA LEU A 419 -15.32 7.20 -14.06
C LEU A 419 -16.06 6.56 -15.24
N MET A 420 -16.51 5.35 -15.01
CA MET A 420 -17.49 4.67 -15.87
C MET A 420 -18.80 4.55 -15.09
N GLU A 421 -19.91 4.90 -15.71
CA GLU A 421 -21.24 4.73 -15.14
C GLU A 421 -22.22 4.28 -16.24
N LEU A 422 -22.96 3.24 -15.95
CA LEU A 422 -23.86 2.62 -16.96
C LEU A 422 -25.16 3.39 -17.15
N ASP A 423 -25.62 4.08 -16.11
CA ASP A 423 -26.91 4.78 -16.14
C ASP A 423 -26.71 6.27 -16.52
N PRO A 424 -27.30 6.73 -17.65
CA PRO A 424 -27.22 8.13 -18.04
C PRO A 424 -27.71 9.10 -16.96
N HIS A 425 -28.70 8.68 -16.14
CA HIS A 425 -29.18 9.50 -15.02
C HIS A 425 -28.08 9.74 -13.98
N TYR A 426 -27.38 8.67 -13.57
CA TYR A 426 -26.27 8.82 -12.62
C TYR A 426 -25.07 9.56 -13.22
N CYS A 427 -24.84 9.45 -14.52
CA CYS A 427 -23.87 10.34 -15.18
C CYS A 427 -24.26 11.81 -15.03
N ASP A 428 -25.54 12.16 -15.18
CA ASP A 428 -26.06 13.52 -14.98
C ASP A 428 -25.91 13.96 -13.49
N VAL A 429 -26.14 13.04 -12.55
CA VAL A 429 -25.90 13.26 -11.10
C VAL A 429 -24.43 13.61 -10.85
N ILE A 430 -23.51 12.82 -11.38
CA ILE A 430 -22.05 13.06 -11.24
C ILE A 430 -21.67 14.44 -11.78
N ILE A 431 -22.17 14.77 -12.97
CA ILE A 431 -21.89 16.07 -13.59
C ILE A 431 -22.46 17.21 -12.74
N ALA A 432 -23.72 17.14 -12.32
CA ALA A 432 -24.35 18.18 -11.52
C ALA A 432 -23.62 18.39 -10.18
N ARG A 433 -23.23 17.31 -9.52
CA ARG A 433 -22.49 17.30 -8.27
C ARG A 433 -21.12 18.00 -8.41
N TRP A 434 -20.36 17.66 -9.46
CA TRP A 434 -19.08 18.27 -9.75
C TRP A 434 -19.21 19.75 -10.13
N GLU A 435 -20.18 20.11 -10.99
CA GLU A 435 -20.46 21.49 -11.37
C GLU A 435 -20.84 22.35 -10.15
N LYS A 436 -21.62 21.78 -9.20
CA LYS A 436 -21.98 22.47 -7.96
C LYS A 436 -20.75 22.71 -7.08
N LEU A 437 -19.87 21.70 -6.97
CA LEU A 437 -18.67 21.79 -6.14
C LEU A 437 -17.66 22.82 -6.69
N THR A 438 -17.43 22.81 -8.01
CA THR A 438 -16.34 23.58 -8.63
C THR A 438 -16.79 24.91 -9.19
N GLY A 439 -18.07 25.05 -9.56
CA GLY A 439 -18.59 26.18 -10.34
C GLY A 439 -18.26 26.11 -11.84
N GLU A 440 -17.50 25.09 -12.28
CA GLU A 440 -17.15 24.88 -13.68
C GLU A 440 -18.25 24.16 -14.44
N LYS A 441 -18.11 23.99 -15.77
CA LYS A 441 -19.05 23.28 -16.62
C LYS A 441 -18.42 22.06 -17.28
N ALA A 442 -19.11 20.93 -17.17
CA ALA A 442 -18.73 19.72 -17.89
C ALA A 442 -19.00 19.88 -19.39
N VAL A 443 -18.12 19.26 -20.20
CA VAL A 443 -18.19 19.34 -21.67
C VAL A 443 -18.17 17.94 -22.25
N LYS A 444 -19.14 17.62 -23.13
CA LYS A 444 -19.05 16.41 -23.95
C LYS A 444 -17.89 16.55 -24.92
N ILE A 445 -16.95 15.58 -24.91
CA ILE A 445 -15.74 15.65 -25.73
C ILE A 445 -15.69 14.60 -26.83
N ASP A 446 -16.34 13.44 -26.66
CA ASP A 446 -16.33 12.36 -27.65
C ASP A 446 -17.51 11.39 -27.45
N GLU A 447 -17.59 10.40 -28.32
CA GLU A 447 -18.60 9.32 -28.27
C GLU A 447 -17.98 8.02 -28.77
N PHE A 448 -18.09 6.95 -27.97
CA PHE A 448 -17.58 5.64 -28.35
C PHE A 448 -18.43 5.00 -29.44
N LYS A 449 -17.78 4.63 -30.56
CA LYS A 449 -18.43 3.92 -31.67
C LYS A 449 -17.99 2.48 -31.66
N LYS A 450 -18.92 1.55 -31.54
CA LYS A 450 -18.60 0.13 -31.71
C LYS A 450 -18.08 -0.11 -33.15
N HIS A 451 -16.96 -0.82 -33.25
CA HIS A 451 -16.46 -1.23 -34.57
C HIS A 451 -17.54 -2.10 -35.28
N GLY A 452 -18.16 -1.56 -36.31
CA GLY A 452 -19.16 -2.26 -37.13
C GLY A 452 -20.47 -1.51 -37.39
N GLU A 453 -20.62 -0.25 -36.94
CA GLU A 453 -21.70 0.66 -37.38
C GLU A 453 -21.13 1.77 -38.27
#